data_583c090d0889d7f8617eb21efdbd7c89
#
_entry.id   583c090d0889d7f8617eb21efdbd7c89
#
_cell.length_a   1.000
_cell.length_b   1.000
_cell.length_c   1.000
_cell.angle_alpha   90.00
_cell.angle_beta   90.00
_cell.angle_gamma   90.00
#
_symmetry.space_group_name_H-M   'P 1'
#
loop_
_entity.id
_entity.type
_entity.pdbx_description
1 polymer ?
#
loop_
_entity_poly.entity_id
_entity_poly.type
_entity_poly.pdbx_seq_one_letter_code
_entity_poly.pdbx_strand_id
1 'polypeptide(L)'
;MALDTVMISALVSELRPQLEGARIDKVQQPEREQILLSVRNNGENLRLLINAGAGSGRIALTQQSFENPAEPPMFCMLLRKYLVGARIEKLTQPNWERLLLVDIMSHNELGDSVNLKLAVELMGRSSNLVLVGADGRIIDCLRRMEYGGDAERRMLPGMIYRLPPEQRKPLVFNCDRAQIETVLNASDASKPLDKRLLDGFSGLSPLVCRELAHRAFNDIGCLPDAVEAFLESVRAGEFIPTLLLKDGKPAEFSFMPLKQYGAEYEQQTLDSFCELLDAYYSKRELLERRRRRARELSHSVKTARDRIQRKLVSQHEELERTYGRDEIRKNAELLTANLYRIKRGDSSVTVEDYYTDGCPAVVIKLDPLKTPQQNSAAMFKEYTKLKTAEAHLTALVAEGEKQLDYLNSVLDELDRAETERDLADIRRELFDTGYLKKQKGAKPDKSKKQGPLRFVSSDGFEIYVGRSNSQNDELTTKLARRTDIWLHTKQVHGSHVIISCDGLQPPERTIAEAASIAAYYSQGREGGKTAVDYTMVRFVRKPSGSMPGKVVYTDYSTIMAQADEALCEKLKK
;
A
#
# COMPACT_ATOMS: atom_id res chain seq x y z
N MET A 1 17.78 1.53 11.08
CA MET A 1 17.83 2.55 12.14
C MET A 1 17.72 3.94 11.52
N ALA A 2 17.32 4.98 12.25
CA ALA A 2 17.43 6.34 11.71
C ALA A 2 18.90 6.76 11.67
N LEU A 3 19.23 7.70 10.79
CA LEU A 3 20.56 8.29 10.74
C LEU A 3 20.95 8.80 12.14
N ASP A 4 22.14 8.48 12.59
CA ASP A 4 22.70 9.03 13.82
C ASP A 4 23.46 10.34 13.53
N THR A 5 23.89 10.98 14.58
CA THR A 5 24.57 12.26 14.57
C THR A 5 25.84 12.25 13.72
N VAL A 6 26.68 11.21 13.86
CA VAL A 6 27.95 11.13 13.13
C VAL A 6 27.71 10.83 11.65
N MET A 7 26.72 9.98 11.35
CA MET A 7 26.32 9.70 9.97
C MET A 7 25.82 10.99 9.27
N ILE A 8 25.11 11.85 9.98
CA ILE A 8 24.71 13.15 9.42
C ILE A 8 25.94 14.05 9.19
N SER A 9 26.93 14.04 10.10
CA SER A 9 28.18 14.77 9.91
C SER A 9 28.95 14.30 8.67
N ALA A 10 29.05 12.99 8.49
CA ALA A 10 29.66 12.40 7.29
C ALA A 10 28.94 12.79 6.00
N LEU A 11 27.60 12.73 6.01
CA LEU A 11 26.78 13.18 4.89
C LEU A 11 26.93 14.68 4.61
N VAL A 12 26.97 15.52 5.63
CA VAL A 12 27.18 16.97 5.45
C VAL A 12 28.53 17.25 4.82
N SER A 13 29.59 16.53 5.22
CA SER A 13 30.91 16.66 4.64
C SER A 13 30.93 16.29 3.16
N GLU A 14 30.19 15.25 2.76
CA GLU A 14 30.03 14.83 1.36
C GLU A 14 29.15 15.77 0.54
N LEU A 15 28.02 16.23 1.10
CA LEU A 15 27.03 17.02 0.39
C LEU A 15 27.45 18.49 0.23
N ARG A 16 28.23 19.05 1.17
CA ARG A 16 28.63 20.46 1.18
C ARG A 16 29.28 20.90 -0.13
N PRO A 17 30.34 20.27 -0.65
CA PRO A 17 31.00 20.73 -1.89
C PRO A 17 30.09 20.59 -3.12
N GLN A 18 29.06 19.75 -3.07
CA GLN A 18 28.15 19.49 -4.17
C GLN A 18 26.93 20.41 -4.17
N LEU A 19 26.51 20.89 -3.00
CA LEU A 19 25.26 21.64 -2.83
C LEU A 19 25.47 23.13 -2.51
N GLU A 20 26.55 23.52 -1.83
CA GLU A 20 26.82 24.96 -1.58
C GLU A 20 27.10 25.70 -2.90
N GLY A 21 26.36 26.78 -3.14
CA GLY A 21 26.32 27.52 -4.40
C GLY A 21 25.31 27.01 -5.43
N ALA A 22 24.72 25.82 -5.22
CA ALA A 22 23.79 25.21 -6.17
C ALA A 22 22.47 26.00 -6.28
N ARG A 23 21.96 26.13 -7.51
CA ARG A 23 20.62 26.67 -7.78
C ARG A 23 19.57 25.59 -7.74
N ILE A 24 18.45 25.86 -7.09
CA ILE A 24 17.28 24.97 -7.05
C ILE A 24 16.43 25.22 -8.29
N ASP A 25 16.41 24.26 -9.22
CA ASP A 25 15.66 24.39 -10.48
C ASP A 25 14.23 23.83 -10.35
N LYS A 26 14.02 22.81 -9.49
CA LYS A 26 12.72 22.15 -9.37
C LYS A 26 12.50 21.58 -7.99
N VAL A 27 11.23 21.64 -7.52
CA VAL A 27 10.78 21.01 -6.28
C VAL A 27 9.65 20.02 -6.61
N GLN A 28 9.77 18.79 -6.10
CA GLN A 28 8.80 17.71 -6.27
C GLN A 28 8.53 17.06 -4.93
N GLN A 29 7.35 16.51 -4.75
CA GLN A 29 6.95 15.72 -3.57
C GLN A 29 6.33 14.41 -4.05
N PRO A 30 7.16 13.39 -4.34
CA PRO A 30 6.70 12.10 -4.82
C PRO A 30 5.79 11.37 -3.84
N GLU A 31 6.13 11.46 -2.56
CA GLU A 31 5.40 10.85 -1.45
C GLU A 31 5.13 11.89 -0.37
N ARG A 32 4.17 11.60 0.52
CA ARG A 32 3.78 12.54 1.59
C ARG A 32 4.97 13.06 2.41
N GLU A 33 5.98 12.21 2.63
CA GLU A 33 7.12 12.47 3.51
C GLU A 33 8.43 12.68 2.75
N GLN A 34 8.39 12.74 1.41
CA GLN A 34 9.56 12.86 0.55
C GLN A 34 9.52 14.15 -0.26
N ILE A 35 10.59 14.93 -0.19
CA ILE A 35 10.83 16.09 -1.05
C ILE A 35 12.05 15.79 -1.93
N LEU A 36 11.93 16.05 -3.21
CA LEU A 36 13.00 15.92 -4.17
C LEU A 36 13.30 17.31 -4.77
N LEU A 37 14.50 17.80 -4.51
CA LEU A 37 15.02 19.04 -5.10
C LEU A 37 15.91 18.69 -6.30
N SER A 38 15.59 19.21 -7.49
CA SER A 38 16.55 19.20 -8.58
C SER A 38 17.39 20.46 -8.45
N VAL A 39 18.68 20.30 -8.30
CA VAL A 39 19.62 21.40 -8.11
C VAL A 39 20.70 21.35 -9.18
N ARG A 40 21.24 22.51 -9.52
CA ARG A 40 22.29 22.65 -10.53
C ARG A 40 23.50 23.33 -9.92
N ASN A 41 24.65 22.66 -9.96
CA ASN A 41 25.93 23.21 -9.51
C ASN A 41 27.02 22.88 -10.52
N ASN A 42 27.89 23.85 -10.86
CA ASN A 42 29.02 23.69 -11.77
C ASN A 42 28.69 22.98 -13.10
N GLY A 43 27.47 23.19 -13.64
CA GLY A 43 27.02 22.56 -14.87
C GLY A 43 26.38 21.18 -14.70
N GLU A 44 26.47 20.58 -13.52
CA GLU A 44 25.87 19.29 -13.20
C GLU A 44 24.45 19.42 -12.66
N ASN A 45 23.60 18.48 -13.03
CA ASN A 45 22.24 18.38 -12.52
C ASN A 45 22.18 17.29 -11.46
N LEU A 46 21.96 17.66 -10.22
CA LEU A 46 21.89 16.78 -9.07
C LEU A 46 20.46 16.68 -8.55
N ARG A 47 20.14 15.57 -7.90
CA ARG A 47 18.84 15.36 -7.27
C ARG A 47 19.01 15.08 -5.79
N LEU A 48 18.60 16.03 -4.96
CA LEU A 48 18.65 15.92 -3.50
C LEU A 48 17.31 15.38 -3.00
N LEU A 49 17.31 14.16 -2.47
CA LEU A 49 16.18 13.55 -1.79
C LEU A 49 16.22 13.89 -0.30
N ILE A 50 15.14 14.42 0.22
CA ILE A 50 14.89 14.63 1.64
C ILE A 50 13.68 13.78 2.02
N ASN A 51 13.86 12.82 2.91
CA ASN A 51 12.79 11.95 3.41
C ASN A 51 12.65 12.14 4.91
N ALA A 52 11.48 12.58 5.37
CA ALA A 52 11.13 12.73 6.78
C ALA A 52 10.28 11.57 7.32
N GLY A 53 10.29 10.41 6.66
CA GLY A 53 9.59 9.19 7.09
C GLY A 53 10.19 8.62 8.38
N ALA A 54 9.34 8.11 9.28
CA ALA A 54 9.76 7.60 10.59
C ALA A 54 10.81 6.47 10.54
N GLY A 55 10.75 5.62 9.50
CA GLY A 55 11.66 4.49 9.30
C GLY A 55 12.66 4.66 8.15
N SER A 56 12.55 5.77 7.40
CA SER A 56 13.32 6.02 6.19
C SER A 56 13.89 7.45 6.12
N GLY A 57 13.93 8.13 7.29
CA GLY A 57 14.40 9.52 7.41
C GLY A 57 15.85 9.64 6.93
N ARG A 58 16.08 10.46 5.88
CA ARG A 58 17.40 10.72 5.30
C ARG A 58 17.44 11.97 4.44
N ILE A 59 18.64 12.42 4.20
CA ILE A 59 18.98 13.39 3.15
C ILE A 59 20.14 12.82 2.34
N ALA A 60 20.02 12.75 1.03
CA ALA A 60 21.09 12.23 0.16
C ALA A 60 20.85 12.65 -1.30
N LEU A 61 21.91 12.72 -2.08
CA LEU A 61 21.80 12.74 -3.53
C LEU A 61 21.35 11.36 -4.02
N THR A 62 20.51 11.33 -5.05
CA THR A 62 19.94 10.07 -5.55
C THR A 62 19.88 10.03 -7.07
N GLN A 63 20.11 8.84 -7.62
CA GLN A 63 19.89 8.53 -9.03
C GLN A 63 18.52 7.88 -9.28
N GLN A 64 17.77 7.59 -8.22
CA GLN A 64 16.48 6.93 -8.34
C GLN A 64 15.43 7.80 -9.04
N SER A 65 14.57 7.16 -9.82
CA SER A 65 13.42 7.81 -10.46
C SER A 65 12.19 7.70 -9.55
N PHE A 66 11.46 8.80 -9.41
CA PHE A 66 10.25 8.88 -8.59
C PHE A 66 9.06 9.30 -9.45
N GLU A 67 7.93 8.64 -9.23
CA GLU A 67 6.65 9.06 -9.79
C GLU A 67 6.04 10.16 -8.92
N ASN A 68 5.57 11.23 -9.53
CA ASN A 68 4.92 12.32 -8.82
C ASN A 68 3.40 12.14 -8.83
N PRO A 69 2.69 12.56 -7.76
CA PRO A 69 1.24 12.62 -7.79
C PRO A 69 0.75 13.58 -8.88
N ALA A 70 -0.47 13.32 -9.38
CA ALA A 70 -1.09 14.14 -10.42
C ALA A 70 -1.26 15.60 -9.99
N GLU A 71 -1.63 15.81 -8.72
CA GLU A 71 -1.72 17.11 -8.09
C GLU A 71 -0.66 17.20 -6.99
N PRO A 72 0.23 18.20 -7.06
CA PRO A 72 1.25 18.38 -6.03
C PRO A 72 0.62 18.80 -4.70
N PRO A 73 1.08 18.23 -3.56
CA PRO A 73 0.61 18.64 -2.24
C PRO A 73 0.86 20.13 -1.95
N MET A 74 0.07 20.71 -1.04
CA MET A 74 0.17 22.13 -0.67
C MET A 74 1.58 22.55 -0.23
N PHE A 75 2.25 21.73 0.58
CA PHE A 75 3.61 22.00 1.02
C PHE A 75 4.60 22.03 -0.16
N CYS A 76 4.43 21.15 -1.15
CA CYS A 76 5.23 21.18 -2.39
C CYS A 76 5.01 22.49 -3.17
N MET A 77 3.77 22.95 -3.26
CA MET A 77 3.45 24.20 -3.95
C MET A 77 4.08 25.42 -3.22
N LEU A 78 4.04 25.39 -1.90
CA LEU A 78 4.68 26.41 -1.08
C LEU A 78 6.21 26.40 -1.28
N LEU A 79 6.86 25.23 -1.18
CA LEU A 79 8.28 25.12 -1.42
C LEU A 79 8.66 25.57 -2.84
N ARG A 80 7.83 25.31 -3.86
CA ARG A 80 8.07 25.83 -5.22
C ARG A 80 8.07 27.34 -5.27
N LYS A 81 7.11 27.99 -4.58
CA LYS A 81 7.02 29.45 -4.53
C LYS A 81 8.29 30.09 -3.96
N TYR A 82 8.86 29.49 -2.92
CA TYR A 82 9.99 30.08 -2.19
C TYR A 82 11.36 29.61 -2.65
N LEU A 83 11.48 28.38 -3.17
CA LEU A 83 12.79 27.76 -3.42
C LEU A 83 13.16 27.65 -4.89
N VAL A 84 12.22 27.66 -5.84
CA VAL A 84 12.57 27.57 -7.26
C VAL A 84 13.28 28.84 -7.69
N GLY A 85 14.49 28.68 -8.26
CA GLY A 85 15.38 29.77 -8.63
C GLY A 85 16.36 30.24 -7.52
N ALA A 86 16.09 29.82 -6.27
CA ALA A 86 16.94 30.15 -5.12
C ALA A 86 18.28 29.41 -5.14
N ARG A 87 19.27 29.90 -4.37
CA ARG A 87 20.59 29.29 -4.21
C ARG A 87 20.78 28.76 -2.79
N ILE A 88 21.37 27.58 -2.69
CA ILE A 88 21.83 27.01 -1.41
C ILE A 88 23.14 27.69 -1.05
N GLU A 89 23.20 28.35 0.11
CA GLU A 89 24.39 29.06 0.57
C GLU A 89 25.24 28.19 1.48
N LYS A 90 24.63 27.53 2.44
CA LYS A 90 25.36 26.79 3.47
C LYS A 90 24.57 25.58 3.99
N LEU A 91 25.29 24.49 4.28
CA LEU A 91 24.79 23.34 5.02
C LEU A 91 25.44 23.29 6.40
N THR A 92 24.62 23.22 7.46
CA THR A 92 25.11 23.20 8.84
C THR A 92 24.38 22.16 9.68
N GLN A 93 25.14 21.34 10.41
CA GLN A 93 24.62 20.49 11.46
C GLN A 93 24.86 21.19 12.83
N PRO A 94 23.83 21.73 13.49
CA PRO A 94 24.02 22.38 14.79
C PRO A 94 24.23 21.36 15.90
N ASN A 95 25.17 21.62 16.81
CA ASN A 95 25.38 20.94 18.08
C ASN A 95 25.40 19.39 18.01
N TRP A 96 25.90 18.83 16.93
CA TRP A 96 25.84 17.37 16.69
C TRP A 96 24.42 16.78 16.82
N GLU A 97 23.41 17.58 16.53
CA GLU A 97 22.02 17.10 16.53
C GLU A 97 21.66 16.34 15.24
N ARG A 98 20.60 15.56 15.30
CA ARG A 98 20.05 14.89 14.09
C ARG A 98 19.20 15.85 13.27
N LEU A 99 19.82 16.97 12.93
CA LEU A 99 19.23 18.11 12.25
C LEU A 99 20.23 18.68 11.25
N LEU A 100 19.77 18.96 10.05
CA LEU A 100 20.52 19.71 9.05
C LEU A 100 19.78 21.02 8.76
N LEU A 101 20.50 22.13 8.82
CA LEU A 101 20.03 23.44 8.39
C LEU A 101 20.63 23.75 7.02
N VAL A 102 19.76 24.08 6.08
CA VAL A 102 20.15 24.52 4.73
C VAL A 102 19.78 26.00 4.61
N ASP A 103 20.79 26.87 4.61
CA ASP A 103 20.61 28.28 4.38
C ASP A 103 20.44 28.54 2.89
N ILE A 104 19.43 29.33 2.52
CA ILE A 104 19.00 29.49 1.12
C ILE A 104 18.77 30.96 0.84
N MET A 105 19.45 31.49 -0.17
CA MET A 105 19.19 32.82 -0.72
C MET A 105 18.11 32.74 -1.79
N SER A 106 16.98 33.38 -1.55
CA SER A 106 15.85 33.49 -2.45
C SER A 106 15.53 34.93 -2.81
N HIS A 107 14.54 35.14 -3.68
CA HIS A 107 14.04 36.47 -4.00
C HIS A 107 12.54 36.54 -3.72
N ASN A 108 12.10 37.66 -3.16
CA ASN A 108 10.66 37.90 -2.98
C ASN A 108 10.01 38.36 -4.31
N GLU A 109 8.70 38.58 -4.28
CA GLU A 109 7.91 39.00 -5.46
C GLU A 109 8.34 40.40 -5.98
N LEU A 110 9.04 41.19 -5.18
CA LEU A 110 9.59 42.51 -5.54
C LEU A 110 11.02 42.42 -6.09
N GLY A 111 11.65 41.25 -6.04
CA GLY A 111 13.03 41.03 -6.49
C GLY A 111 14.09 41.23 -5.40
N ASP A 112 13.71 41.55 -4.15
CA ASP A 112 14.65 41.67 -3.06
C ASP A 112 15.16 40.31 -2.60
N SER A 113 16.44 40.27 -2.23
CA SER A 113 17.06 39.06 -1.67
C SER A 113 16.52 38.77 -0.27
N VAL A 114 16.08 37.51 -0.06
CA VAL A 114 15.53 37.04 1.22
C VAL A 114 16.26 35.76 1.65
N ASN A 115 16.77 35.77 2.87
CA ASN A 115 17.40 34.60 3.46
C ASN A 115 16.32 33.69 4.05
N LEU A 116 16.28 32.47 3.58
CA LEU A 116 15.41 31.41 4.08
C LEU A 116 16.26 30.30 4.69
N LYS A 117 15.63 29.52 5.56
CA LYS A 117 16.27 28.35 6.14
C LYS A 117 15.36 27.14 6.00
N LEU A 118 15.90 26.05 5.44
CA LEU A 118 15.20 24.77 5.39
C LEU A 118 15.80 23.87 6.48
N ALA A 119 15.02 23.63 7.55
CA ALA A 119 15.42 22.75 8.63
C ALA A 119 14.93 21.32 8.34
N VAL A 120 15.88 20.37 8.25
CA VAL A 120 15.65 18.95 8.01
C VAL A 120 15.90 18.19 9.29
N GLU A 121 14.85 17.84 10.01
CA GLU A 121 14.90 17.10 11.27
C GLU A 121 14.74 15.60 11.03
N LEU A 122 15.72 14.79 11.43
CA LEU A 122 15.78 13.36 11.20
C LEU A 122 15.67 12.55 12.52
N MET A 123 14.56 12.74 13.22
CA MET A 123 14.31 12.22 14.58
C MET A 123 13.29 11.09 14.63
N GLY A 124 13.34 10.16 13.68
CA GLY A 124 12.43 9.02 13.62
C GLY A 124 10.98 9.46 13.46
N ARG A 125 10.11 9.19 14.42
CA ARG A 125 8.68 9.56 14.36
C ARG A 125 8.44 11.07 14.36
N SER A 126 9.36 11.83 14.96
CA SER A 126 9.31 13.30 15.04
C SER A 126 10.06 13.99 13.89
N SER A 127 10.51 13.22 12.88
CA SER A 127 11.16 13.81 11.70
C SER A 127 10.24 14.80 11.00
N ASN A 128 10.81 15.93 10.57
CA ASN A 128 10.06 17.00 9.92
C ASN A 128 10.92 17.75 8.90
N LEU A 129 10.28 18.49 8.02
CA LEU A 129 10.92 19.46 7.14
C LEU A 129 10.21 20.79 7.33
N VAL A 130 10.96 21.82 7.71
CA VAL A 130 10.41 23.11 8.12
C VAL A 130 11.06 24.22 7.28
N LEU A 131 10.25 25.02 6.60
CA LEU A 131 10.71 26.22 5.93
C LEU A 131 10.57 27.42 6.88
N VAL A 132 11.67 28.09 7.15
CA VAL A 132 11.77 29.21 8.09
C VAL A 132 12.14 30.48 7.33
N GLY A 133 11.47 31.57 7.64
CA GLY A 133 11.71 32.89 7.08
C GLY A 133 12.91 33.58 7.70
N ALA A 134 13.31 34.71 7.12
CA ALA A 134 14.40 35.56 7.61
C ALA A 134 14.18 36.09 9.03
N ASP A 135 12.93 36.21 9.45
CA ASP A 135 12.51 36.64 10.78
C ASP A 135 12.53 35.50 11.82
N GLY A 136 12.98 34.32 11.42
CA GLY A 136 13.01 33.12 12.27
C GLY A 136 11.65 32.43 12.46
N ARG A 137 10.60 32.90 11.77
CA ARG A 137 9.26 32.30 11.85
C ARG A 137 9.10 31.16 10.84
N ILE A 138 8.36 30.15 11.24
CA ILE A 138 7.97 29.04 10.38
C ILE A 138 7.01 29.56 9.30
N ILE A 139 7.41 29.45 8.04
CA ILE A 139 6.55 29.73 6.90
C ILE A 139 5.55 28.57 6.74
N ASP A 140 6.05 27.34 6.70
CA ASP A 140 5.24 26.12 6.81
C ASP A 140 6.15 24.92 7.11
N CYS A 141 5.54 23.78 7.39
CA CYS A 141 6.24 22.53 7.68
C CYS A 141 5.49 21.33 7.09
N LEU A 142 6.23 20.24 6.85
CA LEU A 142 5.69 19.01 6.29
C LEU A 142 4.67 18.37 7.22
N ARG A 143 4.95 18.40 8.53
CA ARG A 143 4.06 17.90 9.59
C ARG A 143 3.79 19.04 10.58
N ARG A 144 2.54 19.47 10.64
CA ARG A 144 2.08 20.44 11.64
C ARG A 144 1.82 19.70 12.95
N MET A 145 2.48 20.13 14.02
CA MET A 145 2.34 19.57 15.36
C MET A 145 1.75 20.61 16.31
N GLU A 146 0.49 20.42 16.68
CA GLU A 146 -0.23 21.30 17.63
C GLU A 146 0.01 20.88 19.08
N TYR A 147 0.20 19.58 19.30
CA TYR A 147 0.38 18.96 20.61
C TYR A 147 1.58 18.01 20.56
N GLY A 148 2.68 18.39 21.14
CA GLY A 148 3.82 17.54 21.44
C GLY A 148 4.05 17.53 22.95
N GLY A 149 4.67 16.48 23.51
CA GLY A 149 4.95 16.34 24.93
C GLY A 149 5.72 17.52 25.56
N ASP A 150 6.40 18.33 24.75
CA ASP A 150 6.97 19.62 25.14
C ASP A 150 6.06 20.74 24.64
N ALA A 151 5.30 21.33 25.54
CA ALA A 151 4.42 22.48 25.27
C ALA A 151 5.16 23.69 24.65
N GLU A 152 6.49 23.72 24.71
CA GLU A 152 7.35 24.81 24.24
C GLU A 152 7.69 24.76 22.76
N ARG A 153 7.56 23.59 22.07
CA ARG A 153 7.98 23.40 20.69
C ARG A 153 6.81 23.09 19.75
N ARG A 154 6.06 24.12 19.39
CA ARG A 154 4.97 24.01 18.41
C ARG A 154 5.49 24.20 16.98
N MET A 155 5.12 23.31 16.05
CA MET A 155 5.47 23.37 14.64
C MET A 155 4.28 23.81 13.81
N LEU A 156 3.98 25.11 13.84
CA LEU A 156 2.88 25.73 13.12
C LEU A 156 3.35 26.98 12.37
N PRO A 157 2.76 27.30 11.21
CA PRO A 157 3.04 28.55 10.50
C PRO A 157 2.88 29.77 11.39
N GLY A 158 3.82 30.72 11.26
CA GLY A 158 3.87 31.97 12.04
C GLY A 158 4.56 31.87 13.40
N MET A 159 4.80 30.65 13.92
CA MET A 159 5.56 30.45 15.16
C MET A 159 7.06 30.62 14.93
N ILE A 160 7.80 31.02 15.97
CA ILE A 160 9.27 31.06 15.93
C ILE A 160 9.81 29.63 15.90
N TYR A 161 10.66 29.32 14.91
CA TYR A 161 11.36 28.04 14.86
C TYR A 161 12.37 27.95 16.00
N ARG A 162 12.30 26.88 16.79
CA ARG A 162 13.26 26.58 17.85
C ARG A 162 13.94 25.25 17.56
N LEU A 163 15.22 25.15 17.87
CA LEU A 163 15.95 23.88 17.79
C LEU A 163 15.35 22.85 18.76
N PRO A 164 15.54 21.55 18.52
CA PRO A 164 15.19 20.51 19.49
C PRO A 164 15.81 20.81 20.85
N PRO A 165 15.12 20.47 21.97
CA PRO A 165 15.67 20.66 23.30
C PRO A 165 16.94 19.79 23.48
N GLU A 166 17.96 20.37 24.10
CA GLU A 166 19.19 19.66 24.42
C GLU A 166 18.92 18.53 25.42
N GLN A 167 19.58 17.41 25.23
CA GLN A 167 19.51 16.32 26.18
C GLN A 167 20.25 16.71 27.47
N ARG A 168 19.73 16.31 28.64
CA ARG A 168 20.37 16.55 29.95
C ARG A 168 21.59 15.66 30.19
N LYS A 169 22.37 15.37 29.16
CA LYS A 169 23.55 14.51 29.17
C LYS A 169 24.72 15.25 28.53
N PRO A 170 25.95 15.07 29.01
CA PRO A 170 27.11 15.64 28.33
C PRO A 170 27.21 15.14 26.89
N LEU A 171 27.54 16.06 25.99
CA LEU A 171 27.78 15.72 24.58
C LEU A 171 29.17 15.07 24.49
N VAL A 172 29.25 13.82 24.08
CA VAL A 172 30.49 13.03 24.07
C VAL A 172 31.62 13.73 23.29
N PHE A 173 31.29 14.44 22.19
CA PHE A 173 32.26 15.14 21.34
C PHE A 173 32.95 16.33 22.01
N ASN A 174 32.41 16.82 23.13
CA ASN A 174 32.93 17.91 23.92
C ASN A 174 33.63 17.43 25.21
N CYS A 175 33.60 16.10 25.49
CA CYS A 175 34.22 15.53 26.69
C CYS A 175 35.70 15.25 26.47
N ASP A 176 36.50 15.50 27.50
CA ASP A 176 37.85 14.97 27.62
C ASP A 176 37.86 13.59 28.33
N ARG A 177 39.02 12.94 28.37
CA ARG A 177 39.17 11.62 28.97
C ARG A 177 38.70 11.56 30.44
N ALA A 178 39.08 12.53 31.25
CA ALA A 178 38.73 12.57 32.66
C ALA A 178 37.20 12.66 32.88
N GLN A 179 36.53 13.43 32.03
CA GLN A 179 35.07 13.54 32.03
C GLN A 179 34.41 12.22 31.57
N ILE A 180 34.97 11.55 30.54
CA ILE A 180 34.48 10.23 30.09
C ILE A 180 34.58 9.22 31.22
N GLU A 181 35.75 9.10 31.89
CA GLU A 181 35.97 8.21 33.03
C GLU A 181 35.03 8.52 34.20
N THR A 182 34.84 9.80 34.52
CA THR A 182 33.93 10.22 35.60
C THR A 182 32.50 9.79 35.32
N VAL A 183 31.97 9.99 34.12
CA VAL A 183 30.61 9.60 33.73
C VAL A 183 30.45 8.08 33.76
N LEU A 184 31.43 7.34 33.23
CA LEU A 184 31.40 5.88 33.22
C LEU A 184 31.47 5.29 34.62
N ASN A 185 32.31 5.84 35.50
CA ASN A 185 32.42 5.39 36.86
C ASN A 185 31.16 5.68 37.71
N ALA A 186 30.47 6.80 37.41
CA ALA A 186 29.21 7.16 38.06
C ALA A 186 28.01 6.36 37.53
N SER A 187 28.17 5.64 36.42
CA SER A 187 27.08 4.90 35.76
C SER A 187 26.76 3.60 36.50
N ASP A 188 25.53 3.09 36.36
CA ASP A 188 25.05 1.85 36.99
C ASP A 188 25.86 0.64 36.50
N ALA A 189 26.66 0.05 37.44
CA ALA A 189 27.54 -1.07 37.16
C ALA A 189 26.77 -2.38 36.79
N SER A 190 25.49 -2.47 37.09
CA SER A 190 24.67 -3.63 36.74
C SER A 190 24.28 -3.66 35.26
N LYS A 191 24.40 -2.53 34.56
CA LYS A 191 24.05 -2.42 33.13
C LYS A 191 25.22 -2.80 32.21
N PRO A 192 24.93 -3.40 31.04
CA PRO A 192 25.92 -3.61 29.98
C PRO A 192 26.60 -2.30 29.57
N LEU A 193 27.86 -2.37 29.13
CA LEU A 193 28.67 -1.17 28.80
C LEU A 193 28.07 -0.31 27.70
N ASP A 194 27.44 -0.91 26.70
CA ASP A 194 26.73 -0.18 25.63
C ASP A 194 25.57 0.66 26.18
N LYS A 195 24.86 0.15 27.19
CA LYS A 195 23.79 0.90 27.89
C LYS A 195 24.34 2.00 28.76
N ARG A 196 25.47 1.76 29.46
CA ARG A 196 26.14 2.78 30.26
C ARG A 196 26.60 3.96 29.40
N LEU A 197 27.17 3.71 28.21
CA LEU A 197 27.50 4.74 27.24
C LEU A 197 26.26 5.51 26.76
N LEU A 198 25.21 4.80 26.39
CA LEU A 198 23.97 5.41 25.88
C LEU A 198 23.26 6.25 26.96
N ASP A 199 23.28 5.82 28.19
CA ASP A 199 22.68 6.53 29.33
C ASP A 199 23.54 7.71 29.79
N GLY A 200 24.86 7.61 29.70
CA GLY A 200 25.81 8.61 30.15
C GLY A 200 26.03 9.79 29.19
N PHE A 201 25.93 9.54 27.91
CA PHE A 201 26.30 10.56 26.91
C PHE A 201 25.18 10.83 25.91
N SER A 202 25.13 12.08 25.41
CA SER A 202 24.41 12.44 24.20
C SER A 202 25.36 12.36 22.99
N GLY A 203 24.78 12.27 21.77
CA GLY A 203 25.54 12.21 20.52
C GLY A 203 25.94 10.79 20.09
N LEU A 204 25.75 9.77 20.91
CA LEU A 204 25.99 8.36 20.57
C LEU A 204 24.70 7.64 20.19
N SER A 205 24.79 6.79 19.19
CA SER A 205 23.69 5.87 18.81
C SER A 205 23.86 4.51 19.49
N PRO A 206 22.77 3.71 19.66
CA PRO A 206 22.88 2.36 20.19
C PRO A 206 23.83 1.45 19.37
N LEU A 207 23.94 1.72 18.07
CA LEU A 207 24.87 0.99 17.18
C LEU A 207 26.31 1.28 17.57
N VAL A 208 26.64 2.56 17.69
CA VAL A 208 27.99 3.03 18.07
C VAL A 208 28.34 2.58 19.47
N CYS A 209 27.40 2.68 20.44
CA CYS A 209 27.65 2.21 21.81
C CYS A 209 28.01 0.73 21.86
N ARG A 210 27.29 -0.13 21.12
CA ARG A 210 27.61 -1.56 21.04
C ARG A 210 28.98 -1.81 20.39
N GLU A 211 29.30 -1.06 19.33
CA GLU A 211 30.59 -1.18 18.65
C GLU A 211 31.75 -0.77 19.58
N LEU A 212 31.60 0.32 20.34
CA LEU A 212 32.61 0.77 21.31
C LEU A 212 32.79 -0.24 22.45
N ALA A 213 31.70 -0.76 22.99
CA ALA A 213 31.76 -1.81 24.00
C ALA A 213 32.46 -3.08 23.46
N HIS A 214 32.17 -3.46 22.22
CA HIS A 214 32.85 -4.59 21.57
C HIS A 214 34.35 -4.32 21.35
N ARG A 215 34.72 -3.13 20.90
CA ARG A 215 36.14 -2.73 20.72
C ARG A 215 36.90 -2.66 22.01
N ALA A 216 36.23 -2.35 23.12
CA ALA A 216 36.77 -2.39 24.47
C ALA A 216 36.75 -3.81 25.09
N PHE A 217 36.50 -4.87 24.30
CA PHE A 217 36.40 -6.26 24.77
C PHE A 217 35.39 -6.46 25.92
N ASN A 218 34.39 -5.61 26.02
CA ASN A 218 33.43 -5.49 27.12
C ASN A 218 34.12 -5.26 28.50
N ASP A 219 35.30 -4.67 28.50
CA ASP A 219 36.02 -4.24 29.70
C ASP A 219 35.87 -2.73 29.89
N ILE A 220 35.45 -2.35 31.09
CA ILE A 220 35.27 -0.93 31.48
C ILE A 220 36.60 -0.17 31.48
N GLY A 221 37.70 -0.85 31.83
CA GLY A 221 39.02 -0.23 31.88
C GLY A 221 39.54 0.16 30.49
N CYS A 222 39.15 -0.57 29.44
CA CYS A 222 39.50 -0.30 28.05
C CYS A 222 38.51 0.62 27.33
N LEU A 223 37.35 0.91 27.95
CA LEU A 223 36.29 1.66 27.30
C LEU A 223 36.64 3.14 27.02
N PRO A 224 37.32 3.87 27.93
CA PRO A 224 37.77 5.24 27.64
C PRO A 224 38.68 5.33 26.44
N ASP A 225 39.64 4.39 26.29
CA ASP A 225 40.56 4.36 25.14
C ASP A 225 39.79 4.13 23.81
N ALA A 226 38.81 3.22 23.83
CA ALA A 226 37.97 2.97 22.65
C ALA A 226 37.10 4.19 22.28
N VAL A 227 36.59 4.94 23.26
CA VAL A 227 35.84 6.17 23.03
C VAL A 227 36.76 7.27 22.52
N GLU A 228 37.98 7.47 23.07
CA GLU A 228 38.93 8.47 22.58
C GLU A 228 39.33 8.21 21.14
N ALA A 229 39.74 7.00 20.80
CA ALA A 229 40.10 6.62 19.43
C ALA A 229 38.95 6.86 18.44
N PHE A 230 37.71 6.61 18.88
CA PHE A 230 36.52 6.92 18.10
C PHE A 230 36.35 8.44 17.92
N LEU A 231 36.51 9.24 18.98
CA LEU A 231 36.39 10.69 18.89
C LEU A 231 37.48 11.31 18.00
N GLU A 232 38.68 10.78 18.04
CA GLU A 232 39.78 11.20 17.17
C GLU A 232 39.47 10.93 15.68
N SER A 233 38.99 9.72 15.35
CA SER A 233 38.59 9.39 13.98
C SER A 233 37.44 10.27 13.46
N VAL A 234 36.47 10.59 14.32
CA VAL A 234 35.37 11.50 13.98
C VAL A 234 35.86 12.92 13.75
N ARG A 235 36.78 13.43 14.60
CA ARG A 235 37.40 14.77 14.45
C ARG A 235 38.27 14.85 13.20
N ALA A 236 38.96 13.78 12.86
CA ALA A 236 39.77 13.69 11.63
C ALA A 236 38.91 13.57 10.36
N GLY A 237 37.59 13.31 10.51
CA GLY A 237 36.69 13.10 9.37
C GLY A 237 36.94 11.78 8.65
N GLU A 238 37.47 10.78 9.34
CA GLU A 238 37.76 9.45 8.81
C GLU A 238 36.47 8.61 8.74
N PHE A 239 35.65 8.90 7.73
CA PHE A 239 34.37 8.23 7.52
C PHE A 239 34.46 7.22 6.37
N ILE A 240 33.97 6.02 6.59
CA ILE A 240 33.97 4.92 5.62
C ILE A 240 32.54 4.43 5.41
N PRO A 241 31.92 4.66 4.23
CA PRO A 241 30.58 4.21 3.92
C PRO A 241 30.48 2.68 3.93
N THR A 242 29.92 2.11 4.98
CA THR A 242 29.91 0.65 5.21
C THR A 242 28.49 0.13 5.19
N LEU A 243 28.20 -0.83 4.29
CA LEU A 243 26.95 -1.57 4.20
C LEU A 243 27.16 -2.97 4.79
N LEU A 244 26.27 -3.38 5.68
CA LEU A 244 26.23 -4.75 6.20
C LEU A 244 25.14 -5.53 5.49
N LEU A 245 25.52 -6.68 4.96
CA LEU A 245 24.65 -7.63 4.31
C LEU A 245 24.47 -8.86 5.21
N LYS A 246 23.24 -9.36 5.33
CA LYS A 246 22.92 -10.66 5.89
C LYS A 246 22.19 -11.46 4.82
N ASP A 247 22.67 -12.62 4.49
CA ASP A 247 22.12 -13.46 3.41
C ASP A 247 21.96 -12.69 2.09
N GLY A 248 22.95 -11.85 1.75
CA GLY A 248 22.95 -11.00 0.55
C GLY A 248 21.93 -9.85 0.56
N LYS A 249 21.27 -9.57 1.70
CA LYS A 249 20.30 -8.49 1.84
C LYS A 249 20.83 -7.39 2.75
N PRO A 250 20.61 -6.09 2.42
CA PRO A 250 20.96 -4.97 3.29
C PRO A 250 20.31 -5.11 4.68
N ALA A 251 21.13 -5.22 5.72
CA ALA A 251 20.69 -5.40 7.09
C ALA A 251 20.91 -4.14 7.95
N GLU A 252 22.09 -3.51 7.81
CA GLU A 252 22.45 -2.30 8.55
C GLU A 252 23.45 -1.47 7.71
N PHE A 253 23.66 -0.23 8.09
CA PHE A 253 24.69 0.65 7.49
C PHE A 253 25.37 1.49 8.56
N SER A 254 26.60 1.92 8.27
CA SER A 254 27.41 2.71 9.20
C SER A 254 28.35 3.65 8.45
N PHE A 255 28.85 4.66 9.18
CA PHE A 255 29.93 5.55 8.73
C PHE A 255 31.34 4.97 9.04
N MET A 256 31.42 3.79 9.63
CA MET A 256 32.66 3.08 9.96
C MET A 256 32.45 1.57 9.86
N PRO A 257 33.49 0.76 9.66
CA PRO A 257 33.42 -0.69 9.75
C PRO A 257 33.00 -1.16 11.14
N LEU A 258 32.10 -2.15 11.20
CA LEU A 258 31.52 -2.66 12.43
C LEU A 258 32.03 -4.07 12.73
N LYS A 259 32.75 -4.26 13.84
CA LYS A 259 33.33 -5.56 14.26
C LYS A 259 32.36 -6.39 15.12
N GLN A 260 31.37 -5.75 15.74
CA GLN A 260 30.41 -6.40 16.66
C GLN A 260 29.53 -7.48 16.01
N TYR A 261 29.38 -7.50 14.70
CA TYR A 261 28.50 -8.44 13.99
C TYR A 261 29.20 -9.73 13.57
N GLY A 262 30.54 -9.83 13.69
CA GLY A 262 31.29 -11.04 13.38
C GLY A 262 31.17 -11.48 11.91
N ALA A 263 31.40 -12.77 11.66
CA ALA A 263 31.45 -13.37 10.34
C ALA A 263 30.04 -13.65 9.72
N GLU A 264 28.97 -13.49 10.48
CA GLU A 264 27.60 -13.70 9.99
C GLU A 264 27.14 -12.60 9.01
N TYR A 265 27.83 -11.45 9.04
CA TYR A 265 27.51 -10.30 8.21
C TYR A 265 28.69 -10.00 7.28
N GLU A 266 28.39 -9.94 5.99
CA GLU A 266 29.32 -9.44 5.00
C GLU A 266 29.34 -7.90 5.06
N GLN A 267 30.54 -7.30 5.05
CA GLN A 267 30.71 -5.85 5.02
C GLN A 267 31.21 -5.42 3.65
N GLN A 268 30.47 -4.50 3.04
CA GLN A 268 30.79 -3.88 1.77
C GLN A 268 31.05 -2.38 1.97
N THR A 269 32.21 -1.91 1.55
CA THR A 269 32.49 -0.46 1.47
C THR A 269 31.99 0.07 0.14
N LEU A 270 31.33 1.22 0.17
CA LEU A 270 30.81 1.93 -1.00
C LEU A 270 31.60 3.23 -1.24
N ASP A 271 31.44 3.83 -2.42
CA ASP A 271 32.21 5.03 -2.80
C ASP A 271 31.69 6.29 -2.13
N SER A 272 30.42 6.32 -1.73
CA SER A 272 29.79 7.49 -1.10
C SER A 272 28.70 7.12 -0.10
N PHE A 273 28.40 8.03 0.82
CA PHE A 273 27.27 7.89 1.75
C PHE A 273 25.91 8.00 1.05
N CYS A 274 25.84 8.78 -0.02
CA CYS A 274 24.63 8.87 -0.85
C CYS A 274 24.33 7.52 -1.53
N GLU A 275 25.35 6.86 -2.09
CA GLU A 275 25.22 5.52 -2.66
C GLU A 275 24.84 4.48 -1.59
N LEU A 276 25.48 4.53 -0.42
CA LEU A 276 25.17 3.68 0.72
C LEU A 276 23.69 3.76 1.11
N LEU A 277 23.15 4.97 1.23
CA LEU A 277 21.75 5.17 1.60
C LEU A 277 20.80 4.74 0.47
N ASP A 278 21.14 4.98 -0.78
CA ASP A 278 20.36 4.48 -1.91
C ASP A 278 20.36 2.94 -1.96
N ALA A 279 21.51 2.28 -1.75
CA ALA A 279 21.61 0.82 -1.71
C ALA A 279 20.79 0.20 -0.57
N TYR A 280 20.82 0.83 0.61
CA TYR A 280 20.09 0.34 1.79
C TYR A 280 18.58 0.54 1.68
N TYR A 281 18.13 1.73 1.25
CA TYR A 281 16.71 2.10 1.29
C TYR A 281 15.92 1.73 0.03
N SER A 282 16.55 1.65 -1.16
CA SER A 282 15.81 1.53 -2.42
C SER A 282 14.91 0.31 -2.50
N LYS A 283 15.45 -0.88 -2.20
CA LYS A 283 14.66 -2.13 -2.22
C LYS A 283 13.57 -2.13 -1.14
N ARG A 284 13.90 -1.62 0.05
CA ARG A 284 12.96 -1.56 1.18
C ARG A 284 11.81 -0.60 0.91
N GLU A 285 12.09 0.61 0.42
CA GLU A 285 11.06 1.60 0.09
C GLU A 285 10.16 1.14 -1.05
N LEU A 286 10.72 0.49 -2.07
CA LEU A 286 9.92 -0.09 -3.15
C LEU A 286 8.91 -1.11 -2.61
N LEU A 287 9.35 -2.01 -1.72
CA LEU A 287 8.48 -2.99 -1.07
C LEU A 287 7.43 -2.33 -0.16
N GLU A 288 7.83 -1.33 0.63
CA GLU A 288 6.91 -0.61 1.51
C GLU A 288 5.88 0.20 0.72
N ARG A 289 6.29 0.85 -0.37
CA ARG A 289 5.41 1.57 -1.31
C ARG A 289 4.38 0.62 -1.92
N ARG A 290 4.84 -0.52 -2.44
CA ARG A 290 3.96 -1.54 -2.99
C ARG A 290 2.94 -2.02 -1.96
N ARG A 291 3.39 -2.37 -0.75
CA ARG A 291 2.51 -2.81 0.35
C ARG A 291 1.48 -1.74 0.73
N ARG A 292 1.88 -0.47 0.76
CA ARG A 292 0.96 0.64 1.06
C ARG A 292 -0.09 0.79 -0.03
N ARG A 293 0.32 0.84 -1.30
CA ARG A 293 -0.60 0.91 -2.45
C ARG A 293 -1.58 -0.27 -2.49
N ALA A 294 -1.09 -1.48 -2.26
CA ALA A 294 -1.93 -2.67 -2.16
C ALA A 294 -2.96 -2.55 -1.02
N ARG A 295 -2.55 -2.08 0.17
CA ARG A 295 -3.47 -1.85 1.30
C ARG A 295 -4.54 -0.80 1.00
N GLU A 296 -4.18 0.32 0.36
CA GLU A 296 -5.12 1.38 -0.02
C GLU A 296 -6.17 0.86 -1.00
N LEU A 297 -5.74 0.11 -2.02
CA LEU A 297 -6.65 -0.53 -2.98
C LEU A 297 -7.53 -1.58 -2.28
N SER A 298 -6.95 -2.49 -1.50
CA SER A 298 -7.69 -3.49 -0.72
C SER A 298 -8.73 -2.85 0.20
N HIS A 299 -8.39 -1.75 0.88
CA HIS A 299 -9.34 -1.04 1.74
C HIS A 299 -10.53 -0.49 0.93
N SER A 300 -10.25 0.10 -0.23
CA SER A 300 -11.30 0.64 -1.10
C SER A 300 -12.22 -0.46 -1.62
N VAL A 301 -11.66 -1.59 -2.06
CA VAL A 301 -12.41 -2.75 -2.55
C VAL A 301 -13.23 -3.41 -1.42
N LYS A 302 -12.64 -3.59 -0.24
CA LYS A 302 -13.34 -4.12 0.94
C LYS A 302 -14.53 -3.23 1.34
N THR A 303 -14.36 -1.91 1.32
CA THR A 303 -15.45 -0.97 1.61
C THR A 303 -16.59 -1.09 0.59
N ALA A 304 -16.27 -1.23 -0.70
CA ALA A 304 -17.28 -1.45 -1.74
C ALA A 304 -17.98 -2.80 -1.58
N ARG A 305 -17.23 -3.87 -1.34
CA ARG A 305 -17.73 -5.22 -1.08
C ARG A 305 -18.70 -5.24 0.11
N ASP A 306 -18.29 -4.69 1.25
CA ASP A 306 -19.09 -4.69 2.48
C ASP A 306 -20.38 -3.87 2.33
N ARG A 307 -20.36 -2.81 1.50
CA ARG A 307 -21.54 -2.06 1.12
C ARG A 307 -22.53 -2.90 0.31
N ILE A 308 -22.04 -3.64 -0.69
CA ILE A 308 -22.87 -4.51 -1.53
C ILE A 308 -23.42 -5.66 -0.69
N GLN A 309 -22.62 -6.28 0.17
CA GLN A 309 -23.04 -7.36 1.04
C GLN A 309 -24.18 -6.94 1.98
N ARG A 310 -24.06 -5.76 2.62
CA ARG A 310 -25.17 -5.24 3.46
C ARG A 310 -26.42 -4.97 2.65
N LYS A 311 -26.29 -4.46 1.42
CA LYS A 311 -27.43 -4.23 0.53
C LYS A 311 -28.10 -5.56 0.14
N LEU A 312 -27.32 -6.61 -0.16
CA LEU A 312 -27.80 -7.93 -0.50
C LEU A 312 -28.60 -8.53 0.66
N VAL A 313 -28.13 -8.45 1.91
CA VAL A 313 -28.86 -8.93 3.08
C VAL A 313 -30.25 -8.29 3.14
N SER A 314 -30.35 -6.96 3.04
CA SER A 314 -31.64 -6.26 3.05
C SER A 314 -32.53 -6.67 1.87
N GLN A 315 -31.95 -6.86 0.68
CA GLN A 315 -32.71 -7.28 -0.50
C GLN A 315 -33.21 -8.73 -0.39
N HIS A 316 -32.46 -9.62 0.23
CA HIS A 316 -32.92 -10.99 0.53
C HIS A 316 -34.08 -11.00 1.53
N GLU A 317 -33.98 -10.21 2.62
CA GLU A 317 -35.07 -10.08 3.59
C GLU A 317 -36.35 -9.51 2.94
N GLU A 318 -36.21 -8.53 2.06
CA GLU A 318 -37.34 -7.96 1.31
C GLU A 318 -37.92 -8.98 0.33
N LEU A 319 -37.08 -9.78 -0.34
CA LEU A 319 -37.49 -10.83 -1.26
C LEU A 319 -38.28 -11.94 -0.54
N GLU A 320 -37.81 -12.38 0.63
CA GLU A 320 -38.52 -13.36 1.47
C GLU A 320 -39.93 -12.90 1.84
N ARG A 321 -40.11 -11.60 2.14
CA ARG A 321 -41.44 -11.02 2.44
C ARG A 321 -42.40 -11.10 1.24
N THR A 322 -41.90 -11.26 0.03
CA THR A 322 -42.77 -11.39 -1.17
C THR A 322 -43.34 -12.80 -1.34
N TYR A 323 -42.77 -13.83 -0.70
CA TYR A 323 -43.21 -15.20 -0.87
C TYR A 323 -44.61 -15.52 -0.29
N GLY A 324 -45.10 -14.70 0.66
CA GLY A 324 -46.46 -14.79 1.20
C GLY A 324 -47.60 -14.30 0.29
N ARG A 325 -47.26 -13.83 -0.93
CA ARG A 325 -48.24 -13.17 -1.83
C ARG A 325 -49.34 -14.08 -2.33
N ASP A 326 -49.05 -15.38 -2.55
CA ASP A 326 -50.06 -16.34 -3.07
C ASP A 326 -51.17 -16.56 -2.06
N GLU A 327 -50.89 -16.48 -0.75
CA GLU A 327 -51.89 -16.51 0.28
C GLU A 327 -52.76 -15.24 0.26
N ILE A 328 -52.17 -14.09 0.03
CA ILE A 328 -52.93 -12.82 -0.11
C ILE A 328 -53.85 -12.88 -1.33
N ARG A 329 -53.37 -13.42 -2.45
CA ARG A 329 -54.22 -13.64 -3.64
C ARG A 329 -55.37 -14.57 -3.35
N LYS A 330 -55.09 -15.72 -2.73
CA LYS A 330 -56.09 -16.70 -2.33
C LYS A 330 -57.15 -16.07 -1.42
N ASN A 331 -56.74 -15.30 -0.43
CA ASN A 331 -57.65 -14.61 0.47
C ASN A 331 -58.49 -13.53 -0.27
N ALA A 332 -57.92 -12.84 -1.26
CA ALA A 332 -58.64 -11.88 -2.08
C ALA A 332 -59.71 -12.56 -2.98
N GLU A 333 -59.38 -13.72 -3.55
CA GLU A 333 -60.32 -14.53 -4.35
C GLU A 333 -61.45 -15.08 -3.49
N LEU A 334 -61.14 -15.65 -2.31
CA LEU A 334 -62.11 -16.12 -1.33
C LEU A 334 -63.05 -15.00 -0.84
N LEU A 335 -62.45 -13.80 -0.56
CA LEU A 335 -63.21 -12.64 -0.18
C LEU A 335 -64.14 -12.16 -1.29
N THR A 336 -63.70 -12.17 -2.54
CA THR A 336 -64.49 -11.77 -3.70
C THR A 336 -65.70 -12.70 -3.91
N ALA A 337 -65.50 -13.99 -3.76
CA ALA A 337 -66.58 -15.00 -3.88
C ALA A 337 -67.65 -14.86 -2.76
N ASN A 338 -67.29 -14.28 -1.62
CA ASN A 338 -68.17 -14.16 -0.44
C ASN A 338 -68.61 -12.71 -0.12
N LEU A 339 -68.47 -11.76 -1.06
CA LEU A 339 -68.81 -10.35 -0.85
C LEU A 339 -70.27 -10.12 -0.35
N TYR A 340 -71.21 -11.00 -0.75
CA TYR A 340 -72.61 -10.95 -0.36
C TYR A 340 -72.85 -11.20 1.12
N ARG A 341 -71.87 -11.85 1.83
CA ARG A 341 -71.98 -12.18 3.28
C ARG A 341 -71.37 -11.08 4.19
N ILE A 342 -70.74 -10.08 3.64
CA ILE A 342 -69.92 -9.10 4.38
C ILE A 342 -70.63 -7.75 4.38
N LYS A 343 -70.67 -7.08 5.54
CA LYS A 343 -71.20 -5.72 5.69
C LYS A 343 -70.05 -4.72 5.94
N ARG A 344 -70.29 -3.50 5.56
CA ARG A 344 -69.35 -2.40 5.89
C ARG A 344 -69.28 -2.26 7.43
N GLY A 345 -68.06 -2.26 7.98
CA GLY A 345 -67.81 -2.20 9.42
C GLY A 345 -67.33 -3.54 9.99
N ASP A 346 -67.43 -4.64 9.25
CA ASP A 346 -66.92 -5.94 9.69
C ASP A 346 -65.37 -5.90 9.72
N SER A 347 -64.79 -6.40 10.83
CA SER A 347 -63.32 -6.49 11.03
C SER A 347 -62.73 -7.82 10.55
N SER A 348 -63.55 -8.82 10.28
CA SER A 348 -63.15 -10.14 9.75
C SER A 348 -64.32 -10.88 9.13
N VAL A 349 -64.04 -11.82 8.29
CA VAL A 349 -65.01 -12.80 7.74
C VAL A 349 -64.45 -14.19 7.81
N THR A 350 -65.29 -15.17 8.16
CA THR A 350 -64.94 -16.60 8.09
C THR A 350 -65.52 -17.16 6.80
N VAL A 351 -64.67 -17.72 5.93
CA VAL A 351 -65.05 -18.31 4.64
C VAL A 351 -64.45 -19.70 4.50
N GLU A 352 -65.07 -20.54 3.67
CA GLU A 352 -64.53 -21.86 3.33
C GLU A 352 -63.44 -21.73 2.29
N ASP A 353 -62.30 -22.39 2.54
CA ASP A 353 -61.13 -22.42 1.64
C ASP A 353 -61.29 -23.59 0.65
N TYR A 354 -61.92 -23.30 -0.49
CA TYR A 354 -62.14 -24.32 -1.53
C TYR A 354 -60.86 -24.67 -2.35
N TYR A 355 -59.74 -24.07 -2.06
CA TYR A 355 -58.41 -24.41 -2.65
C TYR A 355 -57.69 -25.51 -1.88
N THR A 356 -58.19 -25.82 -0.66
CA THR A 356 -57.57 -26.83 0.20
C THR A 356 -58.55 -28.00 0.40
N ASP A 357 -58.07 -29.25 0.33
CA ASP A 357 -58.87 -30.43 0.54
C ASP A 357 -59.58 -30.39 1.91
N GLY A 358 -60.89 -30.69 1.91
CA GLY A 358 -61.71 -30.60 3.13
C GLY A 358 -62.30 -29.21 3.41
N CYS A 359 -62.05 -28.24 2.54
CA CYS A 359 -62.62 -26.87 2.62
C CYS A 359 -62.58 -26.26 4.05
N PRO A 360 -61.40 -26.19 4.70
CA PRO A 360 -61.31 -25.69 6.05
C PRO A 360 -61.79 -24.22 6.14
N ALA A 361 -62.35 -23.84 7.28
CA ALA A 361 -62.76 -22.44 7.53
C ALA A 361 -61.53 -21.55 7.76
N VAL A 362 -61.42 -20.50 7.00
CA VAL A 362 -60.32 -19.48 7.09
C VAL A 362 -60.93 -18.13 7.50
N VAL A 363 -60.28 -17.45 8.45
CA VAL A 363 -60.66 -16.12 8.90
C VAL A 363 -59.83 -15.10 8.15
N ILE A 364 -60.50 -14.28 7.34
CA ILE A 364 -59.88 -13.17 6.61
C ILE A 364 -60.10 -11.87 7.37
N LYS A 365 -59.04 -11.16 7.71
CA LYS A 365 -59.07 -9.83 8.34
C LYS A 365 -59.49 -8.77 7.34
N LEU A 366 -60.38 -7.87 7.76
CA LEU A 366 -60.90 -6.78 6.95
C LEU A 366 -60.61 -5.43 7.60
N ASP A 367 -60.51 -4.41 6.80
CA ASP A 367 -60.49 -3.01 7.25
C ASP A 367 -61.91 -2.51 7.38
N PRO A 368 -62.41 -2.22 8.62
CA PRO A 368 -63.79 -1.80 8.84
C PRO A 368 -64.16 -0.46 8.18
N LEU A 369 -63.16 0.35 7.86
CA LEU A 369 -63.36 1.65 7.19
C LEU A 369 -63.64 1.52 5.70
N LYS A 370 -63.28 0.36 5.10
CA LYS A 370 -63.48 0.05 3.67
C LYS A 370 -64.74 -0.75 3.42
N THR A 371 -65.27 -0.64 2.21
CA THR A 371 -66.32 -1.53 1.76
C THR A 371 -65.75 -2.91 1.48
N PRO A 372 -66.58 -4.00 1.43
CA PRO A 372 -66.10 -5.34 1.07
C PRO A 372 -65.34 -5.38 -0.25
N GLN A 373 -65.84 -4.67 -1.26
CA GLN A 373 -65.18 -4.54 -2.58
C GLN A 373 -63.85 -3.82 -2.48
N GLN A 374 -63.74 -2.75 -1.67
CA GLN A 374 -62.50 -2.04 -1.43
C GLN A 374 -61.48 -2.87 -0.68
N ASN A 375 -61.85 -3.73 0.26
CA ASN A 375 -61.01 -4.69 0.93
C ASN A 375 -60.41 -5.72 -0.05
N SER A 376 -61.25 -6.33 -0.90
CA SER A 376 -60.78 -7.25 -1.96
C SER A 376 -59.82 -6.55 -2.93
N ALA A 377 -60.20 -5.37 -3.44
CA ALA A 377 -59.35 -4.59 -4.33
C ALA A 377 -58.01 -4.20 -3.70
N ALA A 378 -57.97 -3.91 -2.38
CA ALA A 378 -56.76 -3.63 -1.65
C ALA A 378 -55.82 -4.85 -1.60
N MET A 379 -56.38 -6.04 -1.33
CA MET A 379 -55.61 -7.29 -1.32
C MET A 379 -55.03 -7.63 -2.70
N PHE A 380 -55.79 -7.49 -3.78
CA PHE A 380 -55.27 -7.69 -5.13
C PHE A 380 -54.20 -6.65 -5.51
N LYS A 381 -54.34 -5.41 -5.06
CA LYS A 381 -53.31 -4.37 -5.25
C LYS A 381 -52.04 -4.74 -4.51
N GLU A 382 -52.14 -5.24 -3.29
CA GLU A 382 -50.99 -5.72 -2.50
C GLU A 382 -50.32 -6.93 -3.17
N TYR A 383 -51.08 -7.92 -3.61
CA TYR A 383 -50.57 -9.05 -4.39
C TYR A 383 -49.77 -8.59 -5.61
N THR A 384 -50.34 -7.67 -6.41
CA THR A 384 -49.70 -7.14 -7.61
C THR A 384 -48.41 -6.39 -7.28
N LYS A 385 -48.40 -5.61 -6.19
CA LYS A 385 -47.22 -4.92 -5.68
C LYS A 385 -46.11 -5.91 -5.29
N LEU A 386 -46.46 -6.95 -4.52
CA LEU A 386 -45.47 -7.97 -4.10
C LEU A 386 -44.94 -8.78 -5.28
N LYS A 387 -45.79 -9.14 -6.25
CA LYS A 387 -45.39 -9.83 -7.49
C LYS A 387 -44.39 -9.02 -8.30
N THR A 388 -44.61 -7.70 -8.44
CA THR A 388 -43.70 -6.82 -9.14
C THR A 388 -42.39 -6.63 -8.37
N ALA A 389 -42.49 -6.50 -7.03
CA ALA A 389 -41.35 -6.37 -6.15
C ALA A 389 -40.44 -7.60 -6.19
N GLU A 390 -41.01 -8.82 -6.19
CA GLU A 390 -40.24 -10.08 -6.32
C GLU A 390 -39.42 -10.11 -7.60
N ALA A 391 -40.03 -9.87 -8.76
CA ALA A 391 -39.32 -9.87 -10.02
C ALA A 391 -38.15 -8.85 -10.03
N HIS A 392 -38.37 -7.67 -9.47
CA HIS A 392 -37.35 -6.64 -9.38
C HIS A 392 -36.24 -7.03 -8.40
N LEU A 393 -36.60 -7.52 -7.18
CA LEU A 393 -35.64 -7.90 -6.15
C LEU A 393 -34.80 -9.10 -6.61
N THR A 394 -35.38 -10.09 -7.27
CA THR A 394 -34.65 -11.25 -7.83
C THR A 394 -33.56 -10.78 -8.80
N ALA A 395 -33.88 -9.83 -9.68
CA ALA A 395 -32.89 -9.26 -10.61
C ALA A 395 -31.79 -8.48 -9.87
N LEU A 396 -32.14 -7.69 -8.84
CA LEU A 396 -31.20 -6.92 -8.05
C LEU A 396 -30.26 -7.81 -7.22
N VAL A 397 -30.78 -8.89 -6.63
CA VAL A 397 -29.99 -9.88 -5.89
C VAL A 397 -29.00 -10.54 -6.82
N ALA A 398 -29.44 -11.07 -7.97
CA ALA A 398 -28.58 -11.72 -8.95
C ALA A 398 -27.44 -10.78 -9.44
N GLU A 399 -27.74 -9.49 -9.63
CA GLU A 399 -26.73 -8.50 -10.02
C GLU A 399 -25.76 -8.17 -8.86
N GLY A 400 -26.28 -8.05 -7.62
CA GLY A 400 -25.45 -7.83 -6.44
C GLY A 400 -24.49 -8.98 -6.15
N GLU A 401 -24.95 -10.23 -6.33
CA GLU A 401 -24.11 -11.43 -6.19
C GLU A 401 -22.96 -11.45 -7.20
N LYS A 402 -23.23 -11.09 -8.47
CA LYS A 402 -22.18 -10.95 -9.49
C LYS A 402 -21.14 -9.89 -9.14
N GLN A 403 -21.59 -8.76 -8.59
CA GLN A 403 -20.69 -7.69 -8.16
C GLN A 403 -19.85 -8.11 -6.95
N LEU A 404 -20.45 -8.86 -6.01
CA LEU A 404 -19.75 -9.39 -4.85
C LEU A 404 -18.67 -10.39 -5.27
N ASP A 405 -19.00 -11.32 -6.15
CA ASP A 405 -18.10 -12.30 -6.74
C ASP A 405 -16.89 -11.62 -7.41
N TYR A 406 -17.16 -10.61 -8.25
CA TYR A 406 -16.12 -9.81 -8.90
C TYR A 406 -15.19 -9.11 -7.89
N LEU A 407 -15.74 -8.43 -6.86
CA LEU A 407 -14.89 -7.75 -5.88
C LEU A 407 -14.04 -8.72 -5.04
N ASN A 408 -14.55 -9.93 -4.78
CA ASN A 408 -13.75 -10.97 -4.14
C ASN A 408 -12.60 -11.44 -5.03
N SER A 409 -12.82 -11.60 -6.34
CA SER A 409 -11.74 -11.92 -7.28
C SER A 409 -10.66 -10.84 -7.34
N VAL A 410 -11.06 -9.56 -7.30
CA VAL A 410 -10.09 -8.44 -7.26
C VAL A 410 -9.29 -8.42 -5.95
N LEU A 411 -9.89 -8.76 -4.80
CA LEU A 411 -9.14 -8.89 -3.54
C LEU A 411 -8.08 -9.97 -3.63
N ASP A 412 -8.41 -11.10 -4.23
CA ASP A 412 -7.47 -12.19 -4.48
C ASP A 412 -6.33 -11.78 -5.43
N GLU A 413 -6.63 -11.01 -6.47
CA GLU A 413 -5.61 -10.44 -7.36
C GLU A 413 -4.66 -9.48 -6.63
N LEU A 414 -5.20 -8.63 -5.74
CA LEU A 414 -4.41 -7.71 -4.93
C LEU A 414 -3.46 -8.44 -3.98
N ASP A 415 -3.89 -9.57 -3.43
CA ASP A 415 -3.05 -10.40 -2.55
C ASP A 415 -1.92 -11.09 -3.33
N ARG A 416 -2.14 -11.41 -4.62
CA ARG A 416 -1.16 -12.02 -5.52
C ARG A 416 -0.28 -11.01 -6.28
N ALA A 417 -0.59 -9.72 -6.26
CA ALA A 417 0.15 -8.69 -6.99
C ALA A 417 1.61 -8.60 -6.54
N GLU A 418 2.56 -8.93 -7.41
CA GLU A 418 4.01 -8.95 -7.12
C GLU A 418 4.71 -7.64 -7.48
N THR A 419 4.18 -6.89 -8.44
CA THR A 419 4.80 -5.68 -8.97
C THR A 419 3.94 -4.43 -8.81
N GLU A 420 4.56 -3.25 -8.85
CA GLU A 420 3.83 -1.97 -8.91
C GLU A 420 2.93 -1.86 -10.16
N ARG A 421 3.34 -2.52 -11.24
CA ARG A 421 2.56 -2.53 -12.50
C ARG A 421 1.29 -3.36 -12.35
N ASP A 422 1.35 -4.49 -11.64
CA ASP A 422 0.16 -5.29 -11.35
C ASP A 422 -0.87 -4.45 -10.58
N LEU A 423 -0.44 -3.71 -9.56
CA LEU A 423 -1.30 -2.79 -8.81
C LEU A 423 -1.86 -1.65 -9.67
N ALA A 424 -1.09 -1.15 -10.63
CA ALA A 424 -1.55 -0.12 -11.57
C ALA A 424 -2.60 -0.66 -12.55
N ASP A 425 -2.44 -1.90 -13.02
CA ASP A 425 -3.41 -2.54 -13.91
C ASP A 425 -4.73 -2.85 -13.18
N ILE A 426 -4.65 -3.40 -11.95
CA ILE A 426 -5.84 -3.61 -11.08
C ILE A 426 -6.53 -2.27 -10.77
N ARG A 427 -5.78 -1.22 -10.48
CA ARG A 427 -6.35 0.11 -10.25
C ARG A 427 -7.09 0.65 -11.47
N ARG A 428 -6.54 0.43 -12.67
CA ARG A 428 -7.17 0.82 -13.94
C ARG A 428 -8.47 0.04 -14.14
N GLU A 429 -8.47 -1.26 -13.89
CA GLU A 429 -9.66 -2.11 -13.96
C GLU A 429 -10.76 -1.64 -13.00
N LEU A 430 -10.42 -1.34 -11.74
CA LEU A 430 -11.36 -0.79 -10.76
C LEU A 430 -11.90 0.60 -11.15
N PHE A 431 -11.11 1.38 -11.87
CA PHE A 431 -11.55 2.64 -12.44
C PHE A 431 -12.53 2.42 -13.62
N ASP A 432 -12.20 1.54 -14.54
CA ASP A 432 -13.02 1.25 -15.73
C ASP A 432 -14.36 0.60 -15.35
N THR A 433 -14.38 -0.19 -14.25
CA THR A 433 -15.60 -0.80 -13.69
C THR A 433 -16.38 0.12 -12.73
N GLY A 434 -15.87 1.34 -12.45
CA GLY A 434 -16.57 2.37 -11.67
C GLY A 434 -16.45 2.25 -10.15
N TYR A 435 -15.65 1.34 -9.63
CA TYR A 435 -15.40 1.20 -8.19
C TYR A 435 -14.41 2.23 -7.63
N LEU A 436 -13.57 2.82 -8.47
CA LEU A 436 -12.71 3.95 -8.11
C LEU A 436 -13.11 5.21 -8.89
N LYS A 437 -13.04 6.34 -8.22
CA LYS A 437 -13.28 7.66 -8.85
C LYS A 437 -12.04 8.10 -9.63
N LYS A 438 -12.25 8.78 -10.75
CA LYS A 438 -11.18 9.44 -11.49
C LYS A 438 -10.55 10.52 -10.62
N GLN A 439 -9.24 10.41 -10.38
CA GLN A 439 -8.52 11.52 -9.77
C GLN A 439 -8.55 12.71 -10.75
N LYS A 440 -9.08 13.84 -10.32
CA LYS A 440 -9.05 15.09 -11.11
C LYS A 440 -7.58 15.40 -11.43
N GLY A 441 -7.29 15.65 -12.70
CA GLY A 441 -5.94 16.02 -13.15
C GLY A 441 -4.98 14.84 -13.43
N ALA A 442 -5.35 13.58 -13.16
CA ALA A 442 -4.53 12.45 -13.53
C ALA A 442 -4.41 12.35 -15.06
N LYS A 443 -3.20 12.54 -15.59
CA LYS A 443 -2.90 12.21 -16.99
C LYS A 443 -3.13 10.71 -17.17
N PRO A 444 -3.70 10.28 -18.31
CA PRO A 444 -3.83 8.85 -18.60
C PRO A 444 -2.43 8.23 -18.49
N ASP A 445 -2.35 7.18 -17.71
CA ASP A 445 -1.12 6.40 -17.60
C ASP A 445 -0.77 5.84 -18.96
N LYS A 446 0.27 6.41 -19.59
CA LYS A 446 0.78 6.00 -20.90
C LYS A 446 1.77 4.84 -20.79
N SER A 447 1.93 4.25 -19.59
CA SER A 447 2.76 3.06 -19.44
C SER A 447 2.19 1.95 -20.33
N LYS A 448 3.06 1.29 -21.09
CA LYS A 448 2.66 0.12 -21.87
C LYS A 448 2.09 -0.91 -20.89
N LYS A 449 0.90 -1.45 -21.20
CA LYS A 449 0.32 -2.57 -20.47
C LYS A 449 1.35 -3.68 -20.34
N GLN A 450 1.45 -4.24 -19.17
CA GLN A 450 2.31 -5.41 -18.96
C GLN A 450 1.64 -6.61 -19.63
N GLY A 451 2.42 -7.43 -20.35
CA GLY A 451 1.91 -8.68 -20.94
C GLY A 451 1.60 -9.73 -19.86
N PRO A 452 0.91 -10.82 -20.23
CA PRO A 452 0.69 -11.96 -19.34
C PRO A 452 2.02 -12.56 -18.87
N LEU A 453 2.01 -13.27 -17.75
CA LEU A 453 3.15 -14.08 -17.33
C LEU A 453 3.42 -15.14 -18.39
N ARG A 454 4.68 -15.39 -18.66
CA ARG A 454 5.12 -16.36 -19.65
C ARG A 454 5.94 -17.47 -18.99
N PHE A 455 5.56 -18.70 -19.29
CA PHE A 455 6.24 -19.90 -18.87
C PHE A 455 6.53 -20.79 -20.09
N VAL A 456 7.44 -21.73 -19.98
CA VAL A 456 7.68 -22.73 -20.98
C VAL A 456 7.68 -24.10 -20.32
N SER A 457 6.79 -24.98 -20.77
CA SER A 457 6.70 -26.34 -20.23
C SER A 457 7.97 -27.13 -20.46
N SER A 458 8.14 -28.22 -19.75
CA SER A 458 9.27 -29.13 -19.95
C SER A 458 9.33 -29.72 -21.37
N ASP A 459 8.21 -29.72 -22.09
CA ASP A 459 8.08 -30.21 -23.45
C ASP A 459 8.17 -29.08 -24.50
N GLY A 460 8.47 -27.85 -24.06
CA GLY A 460 8.70 -26.69 -24.94
C GLY A 460 7.46 -25.88 -25.32
N PHE A 461 6.26 -26.19 -24.79
CA PHE A 461 5.04 -25.41 -25.05
C PHE A 461 5.06 -24.10 -24.25
N GLU A 462 4.65 -23.01 -24.89
CA GLU A 462 4.45 -21.73 -24.19
C GLU A 462 3.14 -21.75 -23.38
N ILE A 463 3.24 -21.28 -22.15
CA ILE A 463 2.11 -21.15 -21.23
C ILE A 463 2.00 -19.70 -20.81
N TYR A 464 0.81 -19.12 -20.94
CA TYR A 464 0.52 -17.74 -20.58
C TYR A 464 -0.46 -17.69 -19.42
N VAL A 465 -0.21 -16.80 -18.46
CA VAL A 465 -1.04 -16.62 -17.25
C VAL A 465 -1.44 -15.16 -17.11
N GLY A 466 -2.74 -14.92 -16.98
CA GLY A 466 -3.26 -13.58 -16.76
C GLY A 466 -3.00 -13.09 -15.33
N ARG A 467 -2.64 -11.79 -15.18
CA ARG A 467 -2.30 -11.16 -13.89
C ARG A 467 -3.46 -10.44 -13.24
N SER A 468 -4.51 -10.13 -14.02
CA SER A 468 -5.73 -9.47 -13.56
C SER A 468 -6.94 -9.98 -14.35
N ASN A 469 -8.16 -9.70 -13.86
CA ASN A 469 -9.40 -10.08 -14.55
C ASN A 469 -9.47 -9.46 -15.97
N SER A 470 -9.07 -8.22 -16.14
CA SER A 470 -8.98 -7.58 -17.45
C SER A 470 -7.98 -8.28 -18.37
N GLN A 471 -6.86 -8.75 -17.81
CA GLN A 471 -5.86 -9.49 -18.58
C GLN A 471 -6.28 -10.93 -18.84
N ASN A 472 -7.00 -11.58 -17.93
CA ASN A 472 -7.65 -12.88 -18.16
C ASN A 472 -8.61 -12.81 -19.36
N ASP A 473 -9.40 -11.75 -19.44
CA ASP A 473 -10.27 -11.49 -20.61
C ASP A 473 -9.47 -11.33 -21.90
N GLU A 474 -8.46 -10.44 -21.88
CA GLU A 474 -7.66 -10.16 -23.07
C GLU A 474 -6.91 -11.41 -23.54
N LEU A 475 -6.37 -12.19 -22.62
CA LEU A 475 -5.67 -13.45 -22.89
C LEU A 475 -6.61 -14.46 -23.56
N THR A 476 -7.81 -14.66 -23.00
CA THR A 476 -8.75 -15.69 -23.46
C THR A 476 -9.50 -15.28 -24.74
N THR A 477 -9.88 -13.99 -24.88
CA THR A 477 -10.76 -13.58 -25.98
C THR A 477 -10.04 -12.94 -27.18
N LYS A 478 -8.78 -12.48 -27.00
CA LYS A 478 -8.03 -11.78 -28.06
C LYS A 478 -6.71 -12.43 -28.40
N LEU A 479 -5.96 -12.94 -27.43
CA LEU A 479 -4.60 -13.45 -27.64
C LEU A 479 -4.60 -14.94 -27.95
N ALA A 480 -5.39 -15.74 -27.22
CA ALA A 480 -5.45 -17.19 -27.41
C ALA A 480 -6.14 -17.57 -28.75
N ARG A 481 -5.60 -18.57 -29.40
CA ARG A 481 -6.18 -19.17 -30.60
C ARG A 481 -7.27 -20.17 -30.23
N ARG A 482 -8.21 -20.42 -31.11
CA ARG A 482 -9.33 -21.35 -30.87
C ARG A 482 -8.89 -22.80 -30.57
N THR A 483 -7.70 -23.17 -31.00
CA THR A 483 -7.08 -24.50 -30.80
C THR A 483 -6.24 -24.60 -29.53
N ASP A 484 -5.94 -23.50 -28.87
CA ASP A 484 -5.17 -23.49 -27.62
C ASP A 484 -6.00 -24.06 -26.48
N ILE A 485 -5.33 -24.51 -25.41
CA ILE A 485 -5.99 -25.05 -24.22
C ILE A 485 -6.05 -23.96 -23.15
N TRP A 486 -7.26 -23.73 -22.68
CA TRP A 486 -7.57 -22.86 -21.55
C TRP A 486 -7.72 -23.71 -20.28
N LEU A 487 -7.12 -23.23 -19.16
CA LEU A 487 -7.23 -23.86 -17.84
C LEU A 487 -7.65 -22.82 -16.81
N HIS A 488 -8.42 -23.28 -15.81
CA HIS A 488 -8.81 -22.48 -14.64
C HIS A 488 -9.17 -23.38 -13.46
N THR A 489 -8.92 -22.91 -12.25
CA THR A 489 -9.31 -23.63 -11.03
C THR A 489 -10.83 -23.67 -10.86
N LYS A 490 -11.35 -24.85 -10.54
CA LYS A 490 -12.79 -25.09 -10.41
C LYS A 490 -13.31 -24.47 -9.10
N GLN A 491 -14.39 -23.66 -9.19
CA GLN A 491 -15.10 -23.08 -8.05
C GLN A 491 -14.28 -22.15 -7.12
N VAL A 492 -13.08 -21.77 -7.50
CA VAL A 492 -12.26 -20.80 -6.75
C VAL A 492 -11.71 -19.74 -7.70
N HIS A 493 -11.47 -18.51 -7.19
CA HIS A 493 -10.90 -17.45 -7.99
C HIS A 493 -9.45 -17.77 -8.37
N GLY A 494 -9.08 -17.45 -9.60
CA GLY A 494 -7.76 -17.73 -10.12
C GLY A 494 -7.47 -17.02 -11.45
N SER A 495 -6.27 -17.23 -11.96
CA SER A 495 -5.86 -16.73 -13.27
C SER A 495 -6.32 -17.67 -14.38
N HIS A 496 -6.63 -17.11 -15.55
CA HIS A 496 -6.72 -17.90 -16.76
C HIS A 496 -5.33 -18.31 -17.21
N VAL A 497 -5.15 -19.56 -17.51
CA VAL A 497 -3.91 -20.13 -18.04
C VAL A 497 -4.17 -20.65 -19.44
N ILE A 498 -3.30 -20.29 -20.39
CA ILE A 498 -3.42 -20.71 -21.78
C ILE A 498 -2.15 -21.45 -22.18
N ILE A 499 -2.29 -22.66 -22.69
CA ILE A 499 -1.22 -23.38 -23.38
C ILE A 499 -1.33 -23.04 -24.86
N SER A 500 -0.30 -22.43 -25.44
CA SER A 500 -0.23 -22.16 -26.90
C SER A 500 0.15 -23.45 -27.60
N CYS A 501 -0.80 -23.99 -28.35
CA CYS A 501 -0.69 -25.31 -28.95
C CYS A 501 -0.13 -25.30 -30.37
N ASP A 502 -0.19 -24.17 -31.09
CA ASP A 502 0.23 -24.01 -32.49
C ASP A 502 -0.26 -25.15 -33.42
N GLY A 503 -1.41 -25.73 -33.10
CA GLY A 503 -2.00 -26.86 -33.82
C GLY A 503 -1.52 -28.25 -33.38
N LEU A 504 -0.60 -28.31 -32.41
CA LEU A 504 -0.11 -29.57 -31.82
C LEU A 504 -0.95 -29.95 -30.60
N GLN A 505 -1.02 -31.23 -30.28
CA GLN A 505 -1.67 -31.68 -29.04
C GLN A 505 -0.60 -31.71 -27.93
N PRO A 506 -0.77 -30.95 -26.84
CA PRO A 506 0.20 -30.95 -25.76
C PRO A 506 0.16 -32.28 -24.99
N PRO A 507 1.32 -32.79 -24.57
CA PRO A 507 1.43 -33.98 -23.75
C PRO A 507 0.73 -33.80 -22.39
N GLU A 508 0.32 -34.92 -21.75
CA GLU A 508 -0.29 -34.91 -20.41
C GLU A 508 0.59 -34.19 -19.37
N ARG A 509 1.91 -34.33 -19.50
CA ARG A 509 2.88 -33.62 -18.65
C ARG A 509 2.73 -32.10 -18.75
N THR A 510 2.66 -31.55 -19.96
CA THR A 510 2.45 -30.12 -20.17
C THR A 510 1.11 -29.66 -19.59
N ILE A 511 0.03 -30.44 -19.71
CA ILE A 511 -1.27 -30.15 -19.08
C ILE A 511 -1.15 -30.14 -17.55
N ALA A 512 -0.44 -31.13 -16.97
CA ALA A 512 -0.23 -31.20 -15.54
C ALA A 512 0.61 -30.03 -15.00
N GLU A 513 1.67 -29.62 -15.71
CA GLU A 513 2.48 -28.45 -15.38
C GLU A 513 1.64 -27.16 -15.44
N ALA A 514 0.84 -26.98 -16.49
CA ALA A 514 -0.06 -25.83 -16.63
C ALA A 514 -1.15 -25.81 -15.54
N ALA A 515 -1.68 -26.99 -15.16
CA ALA A 515 -2.65 -27.11 -14.08
C ALA A 515 -2.02 -26.77 -12.71
N SER A 516 -0.76 -27.17 -12.47
CA SER A 516 0.00 -26.76 -11.28
C SER A 516 0.22 -25.25 -11.22
N ILE A 517 0.53 -24.63 -12.36
CA ILE A 517 0.63 -23.18 -12.48
C ILE A 517 -0.74 -22.53 -12.20
N ALA A 518 -1.84 -23.05 -12.74
CA ALA A 518 -3.19 -22.54 -12.47
C ALA A 518 -3.55 -22.62 -10.98
N ALA A 519 -3.21 -23.72 -10.31
CA ALA A 519 -3.40 -23.88 -8.87
C ALA A 519 -2.57 -22.88 -8.06
N TYR A 520 -1.31 -22.60 -8.48
CA TYR A 520 -0.42 -21.64 -7.83
C TYR A 520 -0.95 -20.20 -7.96
N TYR A 521 -1.50 -19.81 -9.13
CA TYR A 521 -2.09 -18.49 -9.37
C TYR A 521 -3.60 -18.46 -9.05
N SER A 522 -4.03 -19.15 -8.01
CA SER A 522 -5.42 -19.17 -7.53
C SER A 522 -5.49 -19.09 -6.00
N GLN A 523 -6.69 -18.93 -5.46
CA GLN A 523 -6.97 -19.07 -4.02
C GLN A 523 -6.64 -20.47 -3.47
N GLY A 524 -6.51 -21.46 -4.33
CA GLY A 524 -6.13 -22.82 -3.95
C GLY A 524 -4.64 -23.00 -3.63
N ARG A 525 -3.82 -21.93 -3.71
CA ARG A 525 -2.36 -21.97 -3.53
C ARG A 525 -1.93 -22.62 -2.22
N GLU A 526 -2.63 -22.34 -1.10
CA GLU A 526 -2.28 -22.86 0.23
C GLU A 526 -3.04 -24.14 0.60
N GLY A 527 -3.93 -24.61 -0.25
CA GLY A 527 -4.99 -25.63 0.04
C GLY A 527 -4.74 -27.03 -0.50
N GLY A 528 -3.54 -27.54 -0.64
CA GLY A 528 -3.32 -28.91 -1.11
C GLY A 528 -3.72 -29.13 -2.59
N LYS A 529 -4.36 -30.29 -2.92
CA LYS A 529 -4.79 -30.57 -4.30
C LYS A 529 -6.05 -29.79 -4.67
N THR A 530 -5.98 -29.01 -5.75
CA THR A 530 -7.06 -28.20 -6.29
C THR A 530 -7.53 -28.78 -7.63
N ALA A 531 -8.84 -28.83 -7.85
CA ALA A 531 -9.42 -29.23 -9.13
C ALA A 531 -9.20 -28.09 -10.15
N VAL A 532 -8.65 -28.43 -11.31
CA VAL A 532 -8.43 -27.52 -12.43
C VAL A 532 -9.17 -28.05 -13.64
N ASP A 533 -10.09 -27.25 -14.16
CA ASP A 533 -10.80 -27.57 -15.40
C ASP A 533 -9.99 -27.07 -16.59
N TYR A 534 -9.94 -27.85 -17.66
CA TYR A 534 -9.28 -27.48 -18.90
C TYR A 534 -10.12 -27.86 -20.12
N THR A 535 -10.09 -26.98 -21.12
CA THR A 535 -10.81 -27.17 -22.38
C THR A 535 -10.15 -26.37 -23.50
N MET A 536 -10.53 -26.62 -24.75
CA MET A 536 -10.08 -25.77 -25.85
C MET A 536 -10.74 -24.40 -25.79
N VAL A 537 -9.99 -23.32 -26.12
CA VAL A 537 -10.46 -21.93 -26.11
C VAL A 537 -11.75 -21.73 -26.91
N ARG A 538 -11.98 -22.51 -28.00
CA ARG A 538 -13.23 -22.47 -28.77
C ARG A 538 -14.51 -22.75 -27.95
N PHE A 539 -14.39 -23.45 -26.83
CA PHE A 539 -15.50 -23.79 -25.93
C PHE A 539 -15.64 -22.80 -24.77
N VAL A 540 -14.77 -21.81 -24.71
CA VAL A 540 -14.81 -20.74 -23.69
C VAL A 540 -15.47 -19.50 -24.29
N ARG A 541 -16.46 -18.94 -23.60
CA ARG A 541 -17.19 -17.74 -24.05
C ARG A 541 -17.33 -16.74 -22.94
N LYS A 542 -17.18 -15.47 -23.27
CA LYS A 542 -17.50 -14.39 -22.36
C LYS A 542 -18.96 -13.96 -22.57
N PRO A 543 -19.84 -14.07 -21.57
CA PRO A 543 -21.22 -13.57 -21.66
C PRO A 543 -21.25 -12.05 -21.83
N SER A 544 -22.17 -11.56 -22.65
CA SER A 544 -22.35 -10.11 -22.85
C SER A 544 -22.70 -9.42 -21.52
N GLY A 545 -22.05 -8.29 -21.21
CA GLY A 545 -22.26 -7.53 -19.99
C GLY A 545 -21.71 -8.19 -18.72
N SER A 546 -20.92 -9.27 -18.81
CA SER A 546 -20.28 -9.86 -17.64
C SER A 546 -19.09 -9.01 -17.17
N MET A 547 -18.82 -9.06 -15.86
CA MET A 547 -17.63 -8.46 -15.25
C MET A 547 -16.35 -9.01 -15.86
N PRO A 548 -15.22 -8.27 -15.80
CA PRO A 548 -13.92 -8.76 -16.23
C PRO A 548 -13.57 -10.11 -15.57
N GLY A 549 -12.89 -10.99 -16.30
CA GLY A 549 -12.46 -12.32 -15.85
C GLY A 549 -13.54 -13.39 -15.88
N LYS A 550 -14.82 -13.04 -16.05
CA LYS A 550 -15.91 -14.02 -16.04
C LYS A 550 -16.14 -14.64 -17.41
N VAL A 551 -16.01 -15.97 -17.49
CA VAL A 551 -16.28 -16.78 -18.67
C VAL A 551 -17.22 -17.95 -18.33
N VAL A 552 -17.85 -18.51 -19.35
CA VAL A 552 -18.55 -19.79 -19.31
C VAL A 552 -17.89 -20.74 -20.31
N TYR A 553 -17.81 -22.02 -19.98
CA TYR A 553 -17.14 -23.01 -20.81
C TYR A 553 -17.91 -24.34 -20.81
N THR A 554 -17.71 -25.11 -21.85
CA THR A 554 -18.29 -26.44 -22.05
C THR A 554 -17.20 -27.42 -22.47
N ASP A 555 -17.54 -28.69 -22.62
CA ASP A 555 -16.64 -29.76 -23.12
C ASP A 555 -15.25 -29.75 -22.40
N TYR A 556 -15.28 -29.72 -21.09
CA TYR A 556 -14.08 -29.64 -20.27
C TYR A 556 -13.75 -30.97 -19.59
N SER A 557 -12.48 -31.15 -19.28
CA SER A 557 -11.97 -32.20 -18.39
C SER A 557 -11.42 -31.55 -17.12
N THR A 558 -11.37 -32.34 -16.03
CA THR A 558 -10.87 -31.87 -14.73
C THR A 558 -9.65 -32.68 -14.32
N ILE A 559 -8.58 -32.01 -13.89
CA ILE A 559 -7.37 -32.61 -13.32
C ILE A 559 -7.15 -32.10 -11.90
N MET A 560 -6.69 -32.97 -10.99
CA MET A 560 -6.29 -32.58 -9.65
C MET A 560 -4.82 -32.15 -9.65
N ALA A 561 -4.56 -30.87 -9.39
CA ALA A 561 -3.23 -30.29 -9.38
C ALA A 561 -2.89 -29.69 -8.02
N GLN A 562 -1.62 -29.70 -7.67
CA GLN A 562 -1.09 -29.04 -6.48
C GLN A 562 -0.26 -27.83 -6.90
N ALA A 563 -0.41 -26.72 -6.16
CA ALA A 563 0.43 -25.55 -6.36
C ALA A 563 1.90 -25.89 -6.05
N ASP A 564 2.80 -25.58 -6.98
CA ASP A 564 4.25 -25.83 -6.86
C ASP A 564 5.03 -24.57 -7.24
N GLU A 565 5.56 -23.88 -6.24
CA GLU A 565 6.35 -22.66 -6.42
C GLU A 565 7.67 -22.93 -7.15
N ALA A 566 8.36 -24.04 -6.79
CA ALA A 566 9.63 -24.38 -7.39
C ALA A 566 9.47 -24.72 -8.88
N LEU A 567 8.39 -25.40 -9.25
CA LEU A 567 8.02 -25.66 -10.64
C LEU A 567 7.74 -24.34 -11.38
N CYS A 568 6.95 -23.44 -10.77
CA CYS A 568 6.66 -22.14 -11.37
C CYS A 568 7.91 -21.31 -11.60
N GLU A 569 8.83 -21.24 -10.63
CA GLU A 569 10.11 -20.53 -10.81
C GLU A 569 10.97 -21.15 -11.90
N LYS A 570 11.04 -22.48 -11.96
CA LYS A 570 11.82 -23.21 -12.97
C LYS A 570 11.31 -22.97 -14.40
N LEU A 571 10.00 -22.90 -14.59
CA LEU A 571 9.38 -22.76 -15.92
C LEU A 571 9.19 -21.31 -16.36
N LYS A 572 9.33 -20.33 -15.46
CA LYS A 572 9.15 -18.89 -15.71
C LYS A 572 10.23 -18.36 -16.66
N LYS A 573 9.81 -17.60 -17.68
CA LYS A 573 10.69 -16.91 -18.63
C LYS A 573 10.72 -15.41 -18.43
#